data_ada063f0f57a4e89dc02d590f7ab95f1
#
_entry.id   ada063f0f57a4e89dc02d590f7ab95f1
#
_cell.length_a   1.000
_cell.length_b   1.000
_cell.length_c   1.000
_cell.angle_alpha   90.00
_cell.angle_beta   90.00
_cell.angle_gamma   90.00
#
_symmetry.space_group_name_H-M   'P 1'
#
loop_
_entity.id
_entity.type
_entity.pdbx_description
1 polymer ?
#
loop_
_entity_poly.entity_id
_entity_poly.type
_entity_poly.pdbx_seq_one_letter_code
_entity_poly.pdbx_strand_id
1 'polypeptide(L)'
;MQDNKLSPGKKAKKTGQWAKIMTKWLITYSTKGVKKWQLVSFEGAKGGESRGIVDFIAIRRDHKSGKKSLKVGDLFEIILIQAKGGSAPMPSPDDILRLSRVGEYYHAKHIILADWQKGKAPTLYSLVNFSWEKIKPKDAFI
;
A
#
# COMPACT_ATOMS: atom_id res chain seq x y z
N MET A 1 0.61 40.42 1.10
CA MET A 1 0.57 38.99 0.76
C MET A 1 0.39 38.19 2.04
N GLN A 2 -0.76 37.61 2.21
CA GLN A 2 -0.93 36.64 3.29
C GLN A 2 -0.29 35.34 2.84
N ASP A 3 0.79 34.94 3.51
CA ASP A 3 1.32 33.61 3.37
C ASP A 3 0.24 32.62 3.83
N ASN A 4 -0.39 31.95 2.89
CA ASN A 4 -1.34 30.86 3.16
C ASN A 4 -0.60 29.63 3.69
N LYS A 5 0.02 29.77 4.85
CA LYS A 5 0.65 28.62 5.54
C LYS A 5 -0.46 27.76 6.12
N LEU A 6 -0.62 26.57 5.56
CA LEU A 6 -1.50 25.56 6.12
C LEU A 6 -1.09 25.24 7.57
N SER A 7 -2.09 25.04 8.46
CA SER A 7 -1.82 24.57 9.81
C SER A 7 -1.06 23.22 9.76
N PRO A 8 -0.23 22.87 10.77
CA PRO A 8 0.49 21.61 10.80
C PRO A 8 -0.40 20.40 10.58
N GLY A 9 -1.62 20.37 11.15
CA GLY A 9 -2.55 19.27 10.97
C GLY A 9 -3.09 19.17 9.54
N LYS A 10 -3.42 20.29 8.89
CA LYS A 10 -3.84 20.32 7.48
C LYS A 10 -2.69 19.93 6.54
N LYS A 11 -1.48 20.37 6.85
CA LYS A 11 -0.28 20.01 6.09
C LYS A 11 0.01 18.52 6.14
N ALA A 12 -0.09 17.90 7.33
CA ALA A 12 0.09 16.47 7.51
C ALA A 12 -0.97 15.66 6.75
N LYS A 13 -2.24 16.07 6.80
CA LYS A 13 -3.34 15.43 6.06
C LYS A 13 -3.11 15.50 4.55
N LYS A 14 -2.69 16.65 4.04
CA LYS A 14 -2.38 16.83 2.61
C LYS A 14 -1.20 15.97 2.17
N THR A 15 -0.15 15.89 2.98
CA THR A 15 1.01 15.04 2.72
C THR A 15 0.61 13.56 2.66
N GLY A 16 -0.23 13.10 3.59
CA GLY A 16 -0.77 11.73 3.58
C GLY A 16 -1.58 11.43 2.32
N GLN A 17 -2.41 12.36 1.87
CA GLN A 17 -3.18 12.20 0.63
C GLN A 17 -2.27 12.09 -0.59
N TRP A 18 -1.23 12.93 -0.68
CA TRP A 18 -0.25 12.88 -1.76
C TRP A 18 0.54 11.57 -1.73
N ALA A 19 0.89 11.06 -0.55
CA ALA A 19 1.56 9.77 -0.42
C ALA A 19 0.73 8.64 -1.04
N LYS A 20 -0.58 8.62 -0.79
CA LYS A 20 -1.50 7.64 -1.38
C LYS A 20 -1.59 7.78 -2.90
N ILE A 21 -1.73 9.00 -3.41
CA ILE A 21 -1.79 9.29 -4.85
C ILE A 21 -0.52 8.84 -5.55
N MET A 22 0.64 9.21 -5.03
CA MET A 22 1.94 8.88 -5.61
C MET A 22 2.21 7.38 -5.57
N THR A 23 1.76 6.69 -4.53
CA THR A 23 1.88 5.24 -4.42
C THR A 23 1.02 4.53 -5.47
N LYS A 24 -0.21 4.95 -5.66
CA LYS A 24 -1.09 4.41 -6.71
C LYS A 24 -0.50 4.63 -8.11
N TRP A 25 0.04 5.81 -8.34
CA TRP A 25 0.71 6.13 -9.60
C TRP A 25 1.91 5.21 -9.84
N LEU A 26 2.76 5.03 -8.83
CA LEU A 26 3.94 4.15 -8.92
C LEU A 26 3.53 2.71 -9.28
N ILE A 27 2.53 2.17 -8.62
CA ILE A 27 2.03 0.81 -8.88
C ILE A 27 1.51 0.70 -10.31
N THR A 28 0.69 1.64 -10.73
CA THR A 28 0.11 1.65 -12.08
C THR A 28 1.18 1.67 -13.17
N TYR A 29 2.20 2.50 -13.01
CA TYR A 29 3.29 2.60 -13.98
C TYR A 29 4.22 1.39 -13.95
N SER A 30 4.49 0.85 -12.78
CA SER A 30 5.40 -0.29 -12.63
C SER A 30 4.83 -1.60 -13.18
N THR A 31 3.50 -1.68 -13.28
CA THR A 31 2.81 -2.87 -13.79
C THR A 31 2.40 -2.77 -15.25
N LYS A 32 2.91 -1.76 -15.96
CA LYS A 32 2.64 -1.59 -17.38
C LYS A 32 3.20 -2.78 -18.18
N GLY A 33 2.34 -3.45 -18.92
CA GLY A 33 2.71 -4.63 -19.71
C GLY A 33 2.57 -5.98 -19.02
N VAL A 34 2.18 -6.01 -17.73
CA VAL A 34 1.82 -7.23 -16.99
C VAL A 34 0.34 -7.20 -16.60
N LYS A 35 -0.18 -8.30 -16.07
CA LYS A 35 -1.58 -8.34 -15.60
C LYS A 35 -1.80 -7.25 -14.54
N LYS A 36 -2.76 -6.39 -14.84
CA LYS A 36 -3.03 -5.20 -14.05
C LYS A 36 -3.59 -5.55 -12.68
N TRP A 37 -3.04 -4.91 -11.66
CA TRP A 37 -3.60 -4.90 -10.33
C TRP A 37 -4.72 -3.86 -10.25
N GLN A 38 -5.83 -4.24 -9.63
CA GLN A 38 -6.88 -3.30 -9.26
C GLN A 38 -6.57 -2.75 -7.87
N LEU A 39 -6.71 -1.44 -7.70
CA LEU A 39 -6.46 -0.78 -6.42
C LEU A 39 -7.79 -0.42 -5.76
N VAL A 40 -7.98 -0.90 -4.54
CA VAL A 40 -9.19 -0.64 -3.75
C VAL A 40 -8.78 0.19 -2.53
N SER A 41 -9.28 1.41 -2.44
CA SER A 41 -8.99 2.32 -1.34
C SER A 41 -10.03 2.21 -0.23
N PHE A 42 -9.58 2.36 1.00
CA PHE A 42 -10.43 2.41 2.19
C PHE A 42 -10.58 3.85 2.66
N GLU A 43 -11.35 4.62 1.90
CA GLU A 43 -11.67 6.01 2.26
C GLU A 43 -13.12 6.10 2.71
N GLY A 44 -13.37 6.89 3.75
CA GLY A 44 -14.72 7.19 4.19
C GLY A 44 -15.46 8.06 3.17
N ALA A 45 -16.79 8.22 3.34
CA ALA A 45 -17.66 8.97 2.43
C ALA A 45 -17.24 10.43 2.22
N LYS A 46 -16.48 11.00 3.13
CA LYS A 46 -15.95 12.38 3.05
C LYS A 46 -14.47 12.43 2.67
N GLY A 47 -13.90 11.36 2.10
CA GLY A 47 -12.49 11.27 1.73
C GLY A 47 -11.54 11.15 2.92
N GLY A 48 -12.05 10.98 4.14
CA GLY A 48 -11.25 10.72 5.33
C GLY A 48 -10.86 9.25 5.44
N GLU A 49 -9.80 8.97 6.23
CA GLU A 49 -9.38 7.60 6.46
C GLU A 49 -10.48 6.77 7.12
N SER A 50 -10.80 5.63 6.55
CA SER A 50 -11.47 4.59 7.31
C SER A 50 -10.49 4.08 8.38
N ARG A 51 -11.00 3.67 9.54
CA ARG A 51 -10.19 3.13 10.65
C ARG A 51 -9.58 1.76 10.30
N GLY A 52 -9.07 1.63 9.07
CA GLY A 52 -8.40 0.41 8.60
C GLY A 52 -6.93 0.39 8.96
N ILE A 53 -6.38 -0.79 9.01
CA ILE A 53 -4.95 -0.99 9.24
C ILE A 53 -4.14 -0.73 7.96
N VAL A 54 -4.79 -0.77 6.80
CA VAL A 54 -4.18 -0.52 5.50
C VAL A 54 -4.91 0.60 4.77
N ASP A 55 -4.20 1.33 3.95
CA ASP A 55 -4.77 2.44 3.18
C ASP A 55 -5.49 1.95 1.94
N PHE A 56 -4.95 0.93 1.28
CA PHE A 56 -5.58 0.30 0.13
C PHE A 56 -5.03 -1.09 -0.13
N ILE A 57 -5.73 -1.83 -0.98
CA ILE A 57 -5.38 -3.18 -1.39
C ILE A 57 -5.16 -3.19 -2.90
N ALA A 58 -4.08 -3.83 -3.33
CA ALA A 58 -3.92 -4.25 -4.72
C ALA A 58 -4.43 -5.69 -4.84
N ILE A 59 -5.33 -5.91 -5.78
CA ILE A 59 -5.97 -7.21 -5.99
C ILE A 59 -6.01 -7.56 -7.47
N ARG A 60 -5.80 -8.83 -7.78
CA ARG A 60 -5.99 -9.38 -9.12
C ARG A 60 -6.28 -10.88 -9.04
N ARG A 61 -6.76 -11.45 -10.12
CA ARG A 61 -6.89 -12.92 -10.22
C ARG A 61 -5.50 -13.55 -10.31
N ASP A 62 -5.34 -14.71 -9.71
CA ASP A 62 -4.07 -15.43 -9.70
C ASP A 62 -3.62 -15.86 -11.12
N HIS A 63 -2.33 -16.10 -11.26
CA HIS A 63 -1.74 -16.66 -12.48
C HIS A 63 -1.54 -18.16 -12.40
N LYS A 64 -1.58 -18.72 -11.18
CA LYS A 64 -1.27 -20.12 -10.91
C LYS A 64 -2.31 -20.67 -9.95
N SER A 65 -2.97 -21.72 -10.35
CA SER A 65 -3.75 -22.51 -9.40
C SER A 65 -2.78 -23.26 -8.48
N GLY A 66 -2.79 -22.94 -7.19
CA GLY A 66 -1.98 -23.62 -6.20
C GLY A 66 -2.66 -24.81 -5.53
N LYS A 67 -3.91 -25.10 -5.87
CA LYS A 67 -4.72 -26.12 -5.19
C LYS A 67 -5.40 -27.05 -6.18
N LYS A 68 -5.50 -28.35 -5.80
CA LYS A 68 -6.30 -29.34 -6.54
C LYS A 68 -7.71 -28.82 -6.76
N SER A 69 -8.27 -29.08 -7.92
CA SER A 69 -9.63 -28.74 -8.37
C SER A 69 -9.91 -27.25 -8.60
N LEU A 70 -8.94 -26.37 -8.44
CA LEU A 70 -9.06 -24.96 -8.78
C LEU A 70 -8.32 -24.65 -10.08
N LYS A 71 -8.92 -23.81 -10.90
CA LYS A 71 -8.32 -23.33 -12.15
C LYS A 71 -7.58 -22.02 -11.90
N VAL A 72 -6.67 -21.68 -12.79
CA VAL A 72 -6.02 -20.37 -12.81
C VAL A 72 -7.11 -19.29 -12.89
N GLY A 73 -7.04 -18.29 -12.03
CA GLY A 73 -8.02 -17.21 -11.93
C GLY A 73 -9.16 -17.46 -10.94
N ASP A 74 -9.23 -18.62 -10.31
CA ASP A 74 -10.25 -18.91 -9.29
C ASP A 74 -9.93 -18.23 -7.94
N LEU A 75 -8.67 -17.99 -7.69
CA LEU A 75 -8.20 -17.32 -6.47
C LEU A 75 -7.79 -15.88 -6.76
N PHE A 76 -7.76 -15.06 -5.73
CA PHE A 76 -7.23 -13.71 -5.83
C PHE A 76 -5.85 -13.62 -5.19
N GLU A 77 -4.96 -12.87 -5.84
CA GLU A 77 -3.72 -12.41 -5.22
C GLU A 77 -4.00 -11.05 -4.58
N ILE A 78 -3.57 -10.89 -3.33
CA ILE A 78 -3.81 -9.68 -2.54
C ILE A 78 -2.48 -9.13 -2.03
N ILE A 79 -2.29 -7.82 -2.17
CA ILE A 79 -1.19 -7.07 -1.55
C ILE A 79 -1.80 -5.99 -0.69
N LEU A 80 -1.45 -5.99 0.59
CA LEU A 80 -1.87 -4.96 1.54
C LEU A 80 -0.89 -3.80 1.46
N ILE A 81 -1.39 -2.56 1.39
CA ILE A 81 -0.55 -1.39 1.20
C ILE A 81 -0.89 -0.31 2.22
N GLN A 82 0.14 0.13 2.93
CA GLN A 82 0.11 1.28 3.79
C GLN A 82 1.02 2.37 3.22
N ALA A 83 0.53 3.59 3.12
CA ALA A 83 1.30 4.72 2.63
C ALA A 83 1.61 5.69 3.77
N LYS A 84 2.84 6.16 3.84
CA LYS A 84 3.23 7.25 4.72
C LYS A 84 3.96 8.33 3.91
N GLY A 85 3.87 9.56 4.35
CA GLY A 85 4.54 10.68 3.69
C GLY A 85 5.21 11.61 4.66
N GLY A 86 6.27 12.27 4.20
CA GLY A 86 6.98 13.28 4.97
C GLY A 86 7.58 12.72 6.25
N SER A 87 7.35 13.43 7.35
CA SER A 87 7.88 13.08 8.67
C SER A 87 7.01 12.11 9.46
N ALA A 88 5.94 11.55 8.87
CA ALA A 88 5.12 10.56 9.55
C ALA A 88 5.99 9.38 10.04
N PRO A 89 5.77 8.89 11.28
CA PRO A 89 6.58 7.81 11.82
C PRO A 89 6.36 6.49 11.09
N MET A 90 7.36 5.63 11.13
CA MET A 90 7.21 4.23 10.71
C MET A 90 6.20 3.51 11.60
N PRO A 91 5.52 2.47 11.08
CA PRO A 91 4.61 1.67 11.91
C PRO A 91 5.29 1.17 13.19
N SER A 92 4.56 1.26 14.31
CA SER A 92 5.03 0.76 15.60
C SER A 92 5.14 -0.77 15.61
N PRO A 93 5.86 -1.37 16.59
CA PRO A 93 5.87 -2.83 16.75
C PRO A 93 4.48 -3.45 16.87
N ASP A 94 3.54 -2.78 17.53
CA ASP A 94 2.15 -3.25 17.63
C ASP A 94 1.45 -3.19 16.27
N ASP A 95 1.67 -2.15 15.48
CA ASP A 95 1.13 -2.03 14.12
C ASP A 95 1.69 -3.13 13.22
N ILE A 96 2.98 -3.42 13.31
CA ILE A 96 3.63 -4.49 12.56
C ILE A 96 3.01 -5.85 12.90
N LEU A 97 2.78 -6.10 14.19
CA LEU A 97 2.14 -7.34 14.63
C LEU A 97 0.73 -7.48 14.07
N ARG A 98 -0.06 -6.41 14.11
CA ARG A 98 -1.42 -6.38 13.55
C ARG A 98 -1.40 -6.59 12.03
N LEU A 99 -0.52 -5.89 11.32
CA LEU A 99 -0.34 -6.05 9.87
C LEU A 99 0.02 -7.49 9.52
N SER A 100 0.94 -8.11 10.27
CA SER A 100 1.34 -9.49 10.04
C SER A 100 0.18 -10.46 10.23
N ARG A 101 -0.64 -10.27 11.25
CA ARG A 101 -1.84 -11.10 11.49
C ARG A 101 -2.88 -10.94 10.39
N VAL A 102 -3.14 -9.72 9.97
CA VAL A 102 -4.08 -9.43 8.88
C VAL A 102 -3.59 -10.02 7.56
N GLY A 103 -2.30 -9.84 7.27
CA GLY A 103 -1.69 -10.39 6.06
C GLY A 103 -1.76 -11.92 6.02
N GLU A 104 -1.51 -12.58 7.14
CA GLU A 104 -1.62 -14.03 7.27
C GLU A 104 -3.07 -14.51 7.10
N TYR A 105 -4.02 -13.84 7.73
CA TYR A 105 -5.44 -14.17 7.66
C TYR A 105 -5.97 -14.14 6.22
N TYR A 106 -5.60 -13.13 5.45
CA TYR A 106 -6.04 -12.98 4.05
C TYR A 106 -5.10 -13.61 3.03
N HIS A 107 -4.05 -14.30 3.47
CA HIS A 107 -3.02 -14.88 2.59
C HIS A 107 -2.42 -13.83 1.64
N ALA A 108 -2.11 -12.66 2.16
CA ALA A 108 -1.53 -11.58 1.37
C ALA A 108 -0.16 -11.99 0.82
N LYS A 109 0.05 -11.76 -0.48
CA LYS A 109 1.32 -12.03 -1.14
C LYS A 109 2.44 -11.15 -0.58
N HIS A 110 2.12 -9.89 -0.32
CA HIS A 110 3.01 -8.92 0.31
C HIS A 110 2.22 -7.99 1.23
N ILE A 111 2.90 -7.48 2.22
CA ILE A 111 2.47 -6.31 2.99
C ILE A 111 3.48 -5.22 2.68
N ILE A 112 3.04 -4.16 2.01
CA ILE A 112 3.89 -3.10 1.49
C ILE A 112 3.70 -1.82 2.29
N LEU A 113 4.79 -1.22 2.70
CA LEU A 113 4.85 0.15 3.17
C LEU A 113 5.43 1.01 2.06
N ALA A 114 4.70 2.02 1.64
CA ALA A 114 5.16 3.00 0.66
C ALA A 114 5.51 4.29 1.40
N ASP A 115 6.76 4.68 1.37
CA ASP A 115 7.27 5.90 2.00
C ASP A 115 7.54 6.95 0.93
N TRP A 116 6.68 7.98 0.91
CA TRP A 116 6.78 9.08 -0.04
C TRP A 116 7.43 10.30 0.60
N GLN A 117 8.43 10.83 -0.07
CA GLN A 117 9.03 12.11 0.25
C GLN A 117 8.82 13.04 -0.94
N LYS A 118 8.54 14.32 -0.67
CA LYS A 118 8.30 15.33 -1.71
C LYS A 118 9.45 15.37 -2.72
N GLY A 119 9.10 15.34 -4.00
CA GLY A 119 10.07 15.40 -5.10
C GLY A 119 10.69 14.04 -5.46
N LYS A 120 10.28 12.95 -4.82
CA LYS A 120 10.78 11.60 -5.11
C LYS A 120 9.63 10.61 -5.30
N ALA A 121 9.89 9.56 -6.06
CA ALA A 121 8.96 8.42 -6.11
C ALA A 121 8.93 7.71 -4.75
N PRO A 122 7.80 7.10 -4.35
CA PRO A 122 7.75 6.34 -3.12
C PRO A 122 8.77 5.21 -3.07
N THR A 123 9.40 5.02 -1.91
CA THR A 123 10.22 3.86 -1.64
C THR A 123 9.32 2.77 -1.05
N LEU A 124 9.40 1.57 -1.60
CA LEU A 124 8.60 0.44 -1.13
C LEU A 124 9.39 -0.47 -0.21
N TYR A 125 8.74 -0.92 0.84
CA TYR A 125 9.25 -1.91 1.78
C TYR A 125 8.25 -3.05 1.89
N SER A 126 8.74 -4.27 1.93
CA SER A 126 7.93 -5.47 2.20
C SER A 126 8.16 -5.92 3.63
N LEU A 127 7.10 -6.31 4.31
CA LEU A 127 7.20 -6.84 5.66
C LEU A 127 7.60 -8.32 5.60
N VAL A 128 8.79 -8.63 6.11
CA VAL A 128 9.35 -9.98 6.15
C VAL A 128 9.83 -10.28 7.56
N ASN A 129 9.29 -11.31 8.21
CA ASN A 129 9.65 -11.68 9.58
C ASN A 129 9.64 -10.49 10.55
N PHE A 130 8.56 -9.71 10.53
CA PHE A 130 8.37 -8.53 11.38
C PHE A 130 9.34 -7.37 11.12
N SER A 131 10.05 -7.38 9.99
CA SER A 131 10.99 -6.34 9.58
C SER A 131 10.68 -5.83 8.18
N TRP A 132 10.89 -4.53 7.97
CA TRP A 132 10.71 -3.90 6.66
C TRP A 132 11.97 -4.08 5.82
N GLU A 133 11.82 -4.73 4.67
CA GLU A 133 12.88 -4.90 3.68
C GLU A 133 12.54 -4.11 2.42
N LYS A 134 13.50 -3.35 1.92
CA LYS A 134 13.33 -2.58 0.69
C LYS A 134 13.06 -3.52 -0.49
N ILE A 135 12.05 -3.20 -1.28
CA ILE A 135 11.65 -3.99 -2.45
C ILE A 135 11.41 -3.06 -3.66
N LYS A 136 11.78 -3.55 -4.83
CA LYS A 136 11.49 -2.82 -6.06
C LYS A 136 10.03 -3.02 -6.47
N PRO A 137 9.37 -1.98 -7.05
CA PRO A 137 7.98 -2.13 -7.51
C PRO A 137 7.79 -3.32 -8.45
N LYS A 138 8.73 -3.56 -9.36
CA LYS A 138 8.70 -4.69 -10.28
C LYS A 138 8.67 -6.04 -9.58
N ASP A 139 9.34 -6.16 -8.44
CA ASP A 139 9.41 -7.41 -7.68
C ASP A 139 8.15 -7.60 -6.82
N ALA A 140 7.59 -6.52 -6.30
CA ALA A 140 6.39 -6.57 -5.49
C ALA A 140 5.12 -6.87 -6.31
N PHE A 141 5.02 -6.26 -7.50
CA PHE A 141 3.81 -6.29 -8.33
C PHE A 141 3.98 -7.08 -9.64
N ILE A 142 4.74 -8.14 -9.59
CA ILE A 142 4.93 -9.05 -10.74
C ILE A 142 3.61 -9.67 -11.19
#